data_917319abfdccb3141cf716d0d872ac28
#
_entry.id   917319abfdccb3141cf716d0d872ac28
#
_cell.length_a   1.000
_cell.length_b   1.000
_cell.length_c   1.000
_cell.angle_alpha   90.00
_cell.angle_beta   90.00
_cell.angle_gamma   90.00
#
_symmetry.space_group_name_H-M   'P 1'
#
loop_
_entity.id
_entity.type
_entity.pdbx_description
1 polymer ?
#
loop_
_entity_poly.entity_id
_entity_poly.type
_entity_poly.pdbx_seq_one_letter_code
_entity_poly.pdbx_strand_id
1 'polypeptide(L)' 'LIYVNNEKIVAPLAKILSENSPGNGHVTITLQSESQEIDVVLPDSYLINAKMRSAVKSLPGVIDVSDL' A
#
# COMPACT_ATOMS: atom_id res chain seq x y z
N LEU A 1 3.67 5.60 -1.56
CA LEU A 1 2.50 5.60 -2.43
C LEU A 1 2.35 4.24 -3.08
N ILE A 2 1.23 3.59 -2.88
CA ILE A 2 0.97 2.24 -3.39
C ILE A 2 -0.21 2.30 -4.35
N TYR A 3 0.01 1.91 -5.59
CA TYR A 3 -1.04 1.86 -6.60
C TYR A 3 -1.60 0.45 -6.72
N VAL A 4 -2.91 0.34 -6.62
CA VAL A 4 -3.63 -0.94 -6.76
C VAL A 4 -4.76 -0.81 -7.76
N ASN A 5 -5.11 -1.90 -8.42
CA ASN A 5 -6.19 -1.92 -9.41
C ASN A 5 -7.40 -2.75 -8.98
N ASN A 6 -7.40 -3.25 -7.75
CA ASN A 6 -8.48 -4.11 -7.25
C ASN A 6 -8.66 -3.85 -5.77
N GLU A 7 -9.87 -3.50 -5.37
CA GLU A 7 -10.18 -3.23 -3.96
C GLU A 7 -9.98 -4.43 -3.04
N LYS A 8 -10.04 -5.64 -3.58
CA LYS A 8 -9.85 -6.86 -2.80
C LYS A 8 -8.43 -7.01 -2.27
N ILE A 9 -7.47 -6.34 -2.90
CA ILE A 9 -6.07 -6.38 -2.45
C ILE A 9 -5.85 -5.55 -1.20
N VAL A 10 -6.76 -4.62 -0.89
CA VAL A 10 -6.59 -3.70 0.24
C VAL A 10 -6.49 -4.45 1.57
N ALA A 11 -7.30 -5.49 1.78
CA ALA A 11 -7.28 -6.25 3.02
C ALA A 11 -5.94 -6.96 3.27
N PRO A 12 -5.40 -7.78 2.33
CA PRO A 12 -4.09 -8.37 2.53
C PRO A 12 -2.97 -7.34 2.59
N LEU A 13 -3.10 -6.25 1.84
CA LEU A 13 -2.13 -5.16 1.87
C LEU A 13 -2.10 -4.49 3.25
N ALA A 14 -3.25 -4.20 3.83
CA ALA A 14 -3.35 -3.61 5.15
C ALA A 14 -2.75 -4.54 6.21
N LYS A 15 -2.90 -5.84 6.06
CA LYS A 15 -2.31 -6.81 6.97
C LYS A 15 -0.78 -6.75 6.95
N ILE A 16 -0.19 -6.71 5.76
CA ILE A 16 1.27 -6.59 5.62
C ILE A 16 1.75 -5.28 6.25
N LEU A 17 1.05 -4.19 6.01
CA LEU A 17 1.41 -2.90 6.57
C LEU A 17 1.31 -2.90 8.09
N SER A 18 0.28 -3.51 8.65
CA SER A 18 0.12 -3.55 10.11
C SER A 18 1.22 -4.36 10.80
N GLU A 19 1.79 -5.34 10.11
CA GLU A 19 2.92 -6.11 10.63
C GLU A 19 4.21 -5.27 10.69
N ASN A 20 4.25 -4.16 9.97
CA ASN A 20 5.39 -3.24 9.92
C ASN A 20 5.11 -1.94 10.68
N SER A 21 4.17 -1.96 11.62
CA SER A 21 3.84 -0.82 12.45
C SER A 21 4.36 -1.06 13.88
N PRO A 22 4.79 -0.02 14.62
CA PRO A 22 4.93 1.36 14.17
C PRO A 22 6.24 1.63 13.44
N GLY A 23 6.28 2.76 12.74
CA GLY A 23 7.49 3.22 12.06
C GLY A 23 7.39 4.72 11.84
N ASN A 24 8.26 5.27 11.01
CA ASN A 24 8.29 6.72 10.74
C ASN A 24 7.94 7.07 9.29
N GLY A 25 7.36 6.14 8.57
CA GLY A 25 6.89 6.39 7.20
C GLY A 25 5.37 6.41 7.13
N HIS A 26 4.83 7.21 6.23
CA HIS A 26 3.40 7.28 5.97
C HIS A 26 3.07 6.59 4.65
N VAL A 27 1.89 5.96 4.59
CA VAL A 27 1.46 5.19 3.41
C VAL A 27 0.14 5.73 2.91
N THR A 28 0.07 5.94 1.60
CA THR A 28 -1.16 6.25 0.88
C THR A 28 -1.39 5.17 -0.15
N ILE A 29 -2.58 4.61 -0.17
CA ILE A 29 -2.98 3.61 -1.15
C ILE A 29 -3.86 4.30 -2.19
N THR A 30 -3.48 4.21 -3.46
CA THR A 30 -4.27 4.75 -4.56
C THR A 30 -4.95 3.61 -5.28
N LEU A 31 -6.26 3.54 -5.20
CA LEU A 31 -7.07 2.56 -5.90
C LEU A 31 -7.50 3.14 -7.24
N GLN A 32 -7.04 2.52 -8.32
CA GLN A 32 -7.40 2.93 -9.67
C GLN A 32 -8.54 2.05 -10.19
N SER A 33 -9.60 2.68 -10.65
CA SER A 33 -10.71 2.01 -11.30
C SER A 33 -10.95 2.64 -12.68
N GLU A 34 -11.86 2.07 -13.46
CA GLU A 34 -12.13 2.53 -14.83
C GLU A 34 -12.57 3.99 -14.91
N SER A 35 -13.28 4.46 -13.89
CA SER A 35 -13.88 5.79 -13.92
C SER A 35 -13.31 6.75 -12.90
N GLN A 36 -12.52 6.30 -11.94
CA GLN A 36 -12.01 7.19 -10.90
C GLN A 36 -10.80 6.60 -10.18
N GLU A 37 -10.11 7.48 -9.49
CA GLU A 37 -8.97 7.16 -8.66
C GLU A 37 -9.29 7.59 -7.23
N ILE A 38 -9.12 6.68 -6.29
CA ILE A 38 -9.44 6.93 -4.88
C ILE A 38 -8.17 6.78 -4.06
N ASP A 39 -7.81 7.84 -3.32
CA ASP A 39 -6.68 7.81 -2.41
C ASP A 39 -7.14 7.50 -1.00
N VAL A 40 -6.50 6.52 -0.39
CA VAL A 40 -6.75 6.17 1.01
C VAL A 40 -5.48 6.46 1.79
N VAL A 41 -5.52 7.47 2.65
CA VAL A 41 -4.40 7.82 3.50
C VAL A 41 -4.52 7.03 4.81
N LEU A 42 -3.53 6.21 5.09
CA LEU A 42 -3.55 5.39 6.30
C LEU A 42 -3.11 6.25 7.49
N PRO A 43 -3.83 6.17 8.63
CA PRO A 43 -3.57 7.05 9.77
C PRO A 43 -2.32 6.68 10.57
N ASP A 44 -1.86 5.43 10.46
CA ASP A 44 -0.72 4.95 11.23
C ASP A 44 0.60 5.22 10.52
N SER A 45 1.68 5.08 11.27
CA SER A 45 3.04 5.14 10.72
C SER A 45 3.57 3.72 10.56
N TYR A 46 4.37 3.51 9.53
CA TYR A 46 4.86 2.18 9.16
C TYR A 46 6.36 2.19 8.95
N LEU A 47 6.99 1.05 9.22
CA LEU A 47 8.41 0.86 8.91
C LEU A 47 8.54 0.54 7.42
N ILE A 48 9.01 1.52 6.66
CA ILE A 48 9.17 1.40 5.22
C ILE A 48 10.62 1.05 4.90
N ASN A 49 10.84 -0.14 4.36
CA ASN A 49 12.16 -0.60 3.95
C ASN A 49 12.03 -1.46 2.70
N ALA A 50 13.18 -1.90 2.15
CA ALA A 50 13.21 -2.68 0.92
C ALA A 50 12.44 -4.00 1.07
N LYS A 51 12.52 -4.63 2.23
CA LYS A 51 11.82 -5.89 2.50
C LYS A 51 10.31 -5.71 2.45
N MET A 52 9.81 -4.65 3.09
CA MET A 52 8.39 -4.35 3.09
C MET A 52 7.90 -4.03 1.68
N ARG A 53 8.66 -3.23 0.93
CA ARG A 53 8.31 -2.91 -0.46
C ARG A 53 8.25 -4.15 -1.34
N SER A 54 9.21 -5.06 -1.19
CA SER A 54 9.22 -6.31 -1.94
C SER A 54 8.00 -7.16 -1.61
N ALA A 55 7.63 -7.26 -0.34
CA ALA A 55 6.45 -8.01 0.09
C ALA A 55 5.19 -7.41 -0.52
N VAL A 56 5.06 -6.09 -0.52
CA VAL A 56 3.90 -5.41 -1.09
C VAL A 56 3.85 -5.60 -2.61
N LYS A 57 4.97 -5.43 -3.29
CA LYS A 57 5.03 -5.60 -4.74
C LYS A 57 4.69 -7.00 -5.21
N SER A 58 4.93 -8.00 -4.38
CA SER A 58 4.65 -9.39 -4.74
C SER A 58 3.16 -9.73 -4.71
N LEU A 59 2.33 -8.87 -4.14
CA LEU A 59 0.89 -9.11 -4.08
C LEU A 59 0.25 -8.92 -5.45
N PRO A 60 -0.60 -9.88 -5.89
CA PRO A 60 -1.37 -9.69 -7.13
C PRO A 60 -2.31 -8.49 -6.98
N GLY A 61 -2.36 -7.65 -7.99
CA GLY A 61 -3.20 -6.46 -7.95
C GLY A 61 -2.51 -5.18 -7.54
N VAL A 62 -1.30 -5.27 -7.00
CA VAL A 62 -0.46 -4.09 -6.76
C VAL A 62 0.24 -3.73 -8.08
N ILE A 63 -0.03 -2.52 -8.58
CA ILE A 63 0.52 -2.06 -9.85
C ILE A 63 1.94 -1.54 -9.64
N ASP A 64 2.13 -0.72 -8.62
CA ASP A 64 3.41 -0.07 -8.38
C ASP A 64 3.52 0.39 -6.93
N VAL A 65 4.76 0.54 -6.48
CA VAL A 65 5.09 1.12 -5.18
C VAL A 65 6.11 2.21 -5.41
N SER A 66 5.77 3.41 -5.01
CA SER A 66 6.57 4.59 -5.29
C SER A 66 6.90 5.33 -3.99
N ASP A 67 8.10 5.87 -3.91
CA ASP A 67 8.48 6.77 -2.83
C ASP A 67 8.05 8.19 -3.16
N LEU A 68 7.69 8.90 -2.13
CA LEU A 68 7.43 10.32 -2.23
C LEU A 68 8.64 11.12 -1.77
#